data_260951c3a624968c3fcbd79bb46d9c44
#
_entry.id   260951c3a624968c3fcbd79bb46d9c44
#
_cell.length_a   1.000
_cell.length_b   1.000
_cell.length_c   1.000
_cell.angle_alpha   90.00
_cell.angle_beta   90.00
_cell.angle_gamma   90.00
#
_symmetry.space_group_name_H-M   'P 1'
#
loop_
_entity.id
_entity.type
_entity.pdbx_description
1 polymer ?
#
loop_
_entity_poly.entity_id
_entity_poly.type
_entity_poly.pdbx_seq_one_letter_code
_entity_poly.pdbx_strand_id
1 'polypeptide(L)'
;MEVLPEPSLVRQNYHPECEAAVNAHISVHFHACYVYSSMAFYFDREDVALKHFSQFFLQRSNKEKEHAERLMRLQNLRGGRIRLRDISSPPWDEWDSGLRAMNCALHLAKNVNQNLLHLHLLATVRGDGHLCHFLESHYLQQQVMFIKELGDHVITLRKMGAPESGLAEYLLDKLTLDDSKKD
;
A
#
# COMPACT_ATOMS: atom_id res chain seq x y z
N MET A 1 16.48 1.08 -37.96
CA MET A 1 15.06 1.38 -38.19
C MET A 1 14.30 0.88 -36.97
N GLU A 2 13.95 1.79 -36.06
CA GLU A 2 13.08 1.43 -34.93
C GLU A 2 11.71 1.02 -35.47
N VAL A 3 11.36 -0.23 -35.28
CA VAL A 3 10.01 -0.71 -35.58
C VAL A 3 9.12 -0.08 -34.52
N LEU A 4 8.31 0.89 -34.88
CA LEU A 4 7.30 1.44 -34.01
C LEU A 4 6.38 0.30 -33.55
N PRO A 5 6.10 0.19 -32.25
CA PRO A 5 5.21 -0.87 -31.77
C PRO A 5 3.84 -0.71 -32.43
N GLU A 6 3.26 -1.83 -32.85
CA GLU A 6 1.93 -1.84 -33.43
C GLU A 6 0.91 -1.26 -32.42
N PRO A 7 -0.07 -0.47 -32.91
CA PRO A 7 -1.10 0.09 -32.03
C PRO A 7 -1.91 -1.02 -31.38
N SER A 8 -2.27 -0.85 -30.10
CA SER A 8 -3.09 -1.80 -29.36
C SER A 8 -4.45 -2.01 -30.02
N LEU A 9 -4.83 -3.26 -30.22
CA LEU A 9 -6.12 -3.64 -30.79
C LEU A 9 -7.31 -3.37 -29.86
N VAL A 10 -7.06 -3.25 -28.56
CA VAL A 10 -8.13 -3.15 -27.54
C VAL A 10 -8.24 -1.75 -26.91
N ARG A 11 -7.29 -0.88 -27.20
CA ARG A 11 -7.24 0.47 -26.62
C ARG A 11 -8.42 1.30 -27.08
N GLN A 12 -9.20 1.82 -26.13
CA GLN A 12 -10.30 2.74 -26.38
C GLN A 12 -10.47 3.68 -25.18
N ASN A 13 -10.53 4.99 -25.44
CA ASN A 13 -10.71 6.01 -24.41
C ASN A 13 -9.71 5.89 -23.24
N TYR A 14 -8.48 5.50 -23.56
CA TYR A 14 -7.41 5.36 -22.57
C TYR A 14 -6.28 6.35 -22.87
N HIS A 15 -6.31 7.46 -22.14
CA HIS A 15 -5.41 8.57 -22.40
C HIS A 15 -3.97 8.21 -22.03
N PRO A 16 -2.94 8.60 -22.83
CA PRO A 16 -1.55 8.32 -22.53
C PRO A 16 -1.08 8.78 -21.14
N GLU A 17 -1.65 9.88 -20.63
CA GLU A 17 -1.36 10.34 -19.27
C GLU A 17 -1.92 9.40 -18.21
N CYS A 18 -3.10 8.82 -18.44
CA CYS A 18 -3.67 7.81 -17.54
C CYS A 18 -2.82 6.54 -17.55
N GLU A 19 -2.38 6.09 -18.71
CA GLU A 19 -1.48 4.94 -18.86
C GLU A 19 -0.17 5.17 -18.07
N ALA A 20 0.47 6.33 -18.24
CA ALA A 20 1.68 6.68 -17.52
C ALA A 20 1.46 6.76 -16.01
N ALA A 21 0.34 7.33 -15.57
CA ALA A 21 -0.01 7.46 -14.16
C ALA A 21 -0.30 6.09 -13.52
N VAL A 22 -0.93 5.16 -14.25
CA VAL A 22 -1.14 3.78 -13.79
C VAL A 22 0.22 3.10 -13.58
N ASN A 23 1.16 3.22 -14.50
CA ASN A 23 2.51 2.68 -14.32
C ASN A 23 3.21 3.27 -13.10
N ALA A 24 3.11 4.57 -12.90
CA ALA A 24 3.68 5.23 -11.71
C ALA A 24 3.04 4.69 -10.42
N HIS A 25 1.72 4.45 -10.43
CA HIS A 25 1.01 3.96 -9.25
C HIS A 25 1.31 2.49 -8.94
N ILE A 26 1.58 1.66 -9.94
CA ILE A 26 2.10 0.30 -9.75
C ILE A 26 3.38 0.34 -8.90
N SER A 27 4.29 1.26 -9.19
CA SER A 27 5.53 1.44 -8.43
C SER A 27 5.27 1.89 -6.99
N VAL A 28 4.28 2.74 -6.77
CA VAL A 28 3.86 3.16 -5.41
C VAL A 28 3.45 1.97 -4.56
N HIS A 29 2.64 1.07 -5.10
CA HIS A 29 2.22 -0.15 -4.38
C HIS A 29 3.39 -1.12 -4.14
N PHE A 30 4.29 -1.30 -5.09
CA PHE A 30 5.49 -2.13 -4.87
C PHE A 30 6.41 -1.53 -3.83
N HIS A 31 6.58 -0.21 -3.79
CA HIS A 31 7.33 0.44 -2.72
C HIS A 31 6.68 0.21 -1.35
N ALA A 32 5.37 0.40 -1.24
CA ALA A 32 4.64 0.12 0.00
C ALA A 32 4.77 -1.35 0.43
N CYS A 33 4.65 -2.29 -0.51
CA CYS A 33 4.91 -3.71 -0.29
C CYS A 33 6.30 -3.94 0.33
N TYR A 34 7.31 -3.32 -0.22
CA TYR A 34 8.69 -3.44 0.26
C TYR A 34 8.87 -2.89 1.68
N VAL A 35 8.30 -1.72 1.96
CA VAL A 35 8.33 -1.10 3.29
C VAL A 35 7.64 -1.98 4.34
N TYR A 36 6.42 -2.45 4.05
CA TYR A 36 5.70 -3.32 4.99
C TYR A 36 6.37 -4.67 5.19
N SER A 37 7.02 -5.21 4.18
CA SER A 37 7.85 -6.42 4.29
C SER A 37 9.02 -6.20 5.24
N SER A 38 9.71 -5.07 5.12
CA SER A 38 10.80 -4.67 6.03
C SER A 38 10.32 -4.59 7.47
N MET A 39 9.16 -3.96 7.71
CA MET A 39 8.54 -3.92 9.04
C MET A 39 8.23 -5.31 9.57
N ALA A 40 7.62 -6.15 8.76
CA ALA A 40 7.21 -7.50 9.15
C ALA A 40 8.40 -8.34 9.65
N PHE A 41 9.49 -8.35 8.92
CA PHE A 41 10.67 -9.13 9.28
C PHE A 41 11.49 -8.52 10.41
N TYR A 42 11.41 -7.21 10.63
CA TYR A 42 11.96 -6.59 11.83
C TYR A 42 11.25 -7.10 13.09
N PHE A 43 9.93 -7.17 13.10
CA PHE A 43 9.16 -7.67 14.25
C PHE A 43 9.26 -9.19 14.46
N ASP A 44 9.73 -9.93 13.45
CA ASP A 44 10.02 -11.37 13.53
C ASP A 44 11.36 -11.68 14.17
N ARG A 45 12.23 -10.69 14.38
CA ARG A 45 13.54 -10.90 15.02
C ARG A 45 13.36 -11.39 16.47
N GLU A 46 14.25 -12.29 16.91
CA GLU A 46 14.21 -12.85 18.27
C GLU A 46 14.36 -11.79 19.37
N ASP A 47 15.07 -10.69 19.09
CA ASP A 47 15.27 -9.59 20.02
C ASP A 47 14.13 -8.54 20.01
N VAL A 48 13.15 -8.68 19.13
CA VAL A 48 11.92 -7.85 19.05
C VAL A 48 10.70 -8.67 19.43
N ALA A 49 10.50 -9.81 18.81
CA ALA A 49 9.54 -10.86 19.14
C ALA A 49 8.07 -10.36 19.30
N LEU A 50 7.60 -9.56 18.37
CA LEU A 50 6.22 -9.12 18.28
C LEU A 50 5.54 -9.80 17.08
N LYS A 51 5.17 -11.06 17.26
CA LYS A 51 4.69 -11.95 16.20
C LYS A 51 3.48 -11.40 15.46
N HIS A 52 2.52 -10.81 16.16
CA HIS A 52 1.29 -10.32 15.54
C HIS A 52 1.51 -8.98 14.84
N PHE A 53 2.42 -8.13 15.30
CA PHE A 53 2.93 -7.00 14.51
C PHE A 53 3.54 -7.48 13.19
N SER A 54 4.39 -8.51 13.26
CA SER A 54 5.01 -9.11 12.07
C SER A 54 3.94 -9.60 11.09
N GLN A 55 2.96 -10.35 11.54
CA GLN A 55 1.89 -10.87 10.70
C GLN A 55 0.99 -9.77 10.12
N PHE A 56 0.69 -8.73 10.90
CA PHE A 56 -0.08 -7.58 10.46
C PHE A 56 0.59 -6.89 9.26
N PHE A 57 1.88 -6.59 9.37
CA PHE A 57 2.61 -5.96 8.28
C PHE A 57 2.86 -6.88 7.09
N LEU A 58 3.06 -8.18 7.33
CA LEU A 58 3.21 -9.14 6.24
C LEU A 58 1.92 -9.28 5.42
N GLN A 59 0.78 -9.34 6.07
CA GLN A 59 -0.52 -9.34 5.39
C GLN A 59 -0.72 -8.07 4.58
N ARG A 60 -0.33 -6.93 5.13
CA ARG A 60 -0.42 -5.66 4.38
C ARG A 60 0.54 -5.61 3.21
N SER A 61 1.77 -6.12 3.36
CA SER A 61 2.72 -6.26 2.26
C SER A 61 2.14 -7.07 1.11
N ASN A 62 1.55 -8.22 1.41
CA ASN A 62 0.88 -9.07 0.41
C ASN A 62 -0.29 -8.35 -0.26
N LYS A 63 -1.07 -7.57 0.49
CA LYS A 63 -2.18 -6.79 -0.03
C LYS A 63 -1.71 -5.70 -1.01
N GLU A 64 -0.61 -5.04 -0.70
CA GLU A 64 -0.02 -4.04 -1.60
C GLU A 64 0.49 -4.67 -2.90
N LYS A 65 1.06 -5.87 -2.83
CA LYS A 65 1.44 -6.65 -4.01
C LYS A 65 0.23 -6.98 -4.89
N GLU A 66 -0.87 -7.43 -4.27
CA GLU A 66 -2.14 -7.67 -4.99
C GLU A 66 -2.67 -6.41 -5.68
N HIS A 67 -2.58 -5.27 -5.01
CA HIS A 67 -2.98 -3.97 -5.56
C HIS A 67 -2.14 -3.60 -6.79
N ALA A 68 -0.83 -3.80 -6.74
CA ALA A 68 0.07 -3.57 -7.87
C ALA A 68 -0.28 -4.49 -9.05
N GLU A 69 -0.46 -5.78 -8.79
CA GLU A 69 -0.78 -6.76 -9.84
C GLU A 69 -2.16 -6.50 -10.47
N ARG A 70 -3.13 -6.03 -9.69
CA ARG A 70 -4.45 -5.64 -10.21
C ARG A 70 -4.34 -4.45 -11.19
N LEU A 71 -3.50 -3.47 -10.87
CA LEU A 71 -3.20 -2.36 -11.80
C LEU A 71 -2.47 -2.84 -13.06
N MET A 72 -1.58 -3.82 -12.93
CA MET A 72 -0.90 -4.42 -14.08
C MET A 72 -1.90 -5.12 -15.01
N ARG A 73 -2.87 -5.84 -14.45
CA ARG A 73 -3.96 -6.45 -15.22
C ARG A 73 -4.84 -5.40 -15.89
N LEU A 74 -5.17 -4.30 -15.18
CA LEU A 74 -5.89 -3.17 -15.77
C LEU A 74 -5.13 -2.58 -16.95
N GLN A 75 -3.83 -2.37 -16.83
CA GLN A 75 -3.00 -1.82 -17.89
C GLN A 75 -3.11 -2.66 -19.18
N ASN A 76 -3.00 -3.97 -19.04
CA ASN A 76 -3.15 -4.89 -20.17
C ASN A 76 -4.59 -4.91 -20.70
N LEU A 77 -5.59 -4.89 -19.82
CA LEU A 77 -7.01 -4.88 -20.19
C LEU A 77 -7.37 -3.66 -21.05
N ARG A 78 -6.82 -2.50 -20.72
CA ARG A 78 -7.13 -1.24 -21.41
C ARG A 78 -6.25 -0.99 -22.64
N GLY A 79 -5.35 -1.91 -22.96
CA GLY A 79 -4.44 -1.79 -24.11
C GLY A 79 -3.26 -0.87 -23.89
N GLY A 80 -2.95 -0.53 -22.63
CA GLY A 80 -1.71 0.10 -22.23
C GLY A 80 -0.56 -0.90 -22.18
N ARG A 81 0.64 -0.40 -21.91
CA ARG A 81 1.84 -1.23 -21.76
C ARG A 81 2.47 -1.00 -20.41
N ILE A 82 2.71 -2.10 -19.70
CA ILE A 82 3.34 -2.06 -18.38
C ILE A 82 4.80 -1.65 -18.55
N ARG A 83 5.19 -0.63 -17.78
CA ARG A 83 6.58 -0.19 -17.66
C ARG A 83 6.95 -0.16 -16.19
N LEU A 84 7.75 -1.13 -15.77
CA LEU A 84 8.23 -1.23 -14.40
C LEU A 84 9.43 -0.31 -14.20
N ARG A 85 9.52 0.25 -13.00
CA ARG A 85 10.59 1.17 -12.59
C ARG A 85 11.37 0.57 -11.42
N ASP A 86 12.53 1.13 -11.14
CA ASP A 86 13.26 0.83 -9.92
C ASP A 86 12.43 1.22 -8.71
N ILE A 87 12.43 0.35 -7.70
CA ILE A 87 11.71 0.57 -6.45
C ILE A 87 12.71 0.97 -5.38
N SER A 88 12.48 2.12 -4.76
CA SER A 88 13.32 2.59 -3.66
C SER A 88 13.26 1.63 -2.48
N SER A 89 14.41 1.41 -1.84
CA SER A 89 14.47 0.65 -0.60
C SER A 89 13.69 1.36 0.51
N PRO A 90 13.27 0.63 1.57
CA PRO A 90 12.70 1.27 2.76
C PRO A 90 13.66 2.29 3.37
N PRO A 91 13.16 3.34 4.04
CA PRO A 91 14.01 4.39 4.60
C PRO A 91 14.88 3.91 5.77
N TRP A 92 14.48 2.81 6.43
CA TRP A 92 15.21 2.23 7.54
C TRP A 92 15.22 0.70 7.46
N ASP A 93 16.23 0.09 8.04
CA ASP A 93 16.31 -1.36 8.25
C ASP A 93 15.76 -1.75 9.62
N GLU A 94 15.87 -0.87 10.60
CA GLU A 94 15.37 -1.04 11.96
C GLU A 94 14.27 -0.02 12.26
N TRP A 95 13.14 -0.51 12.78
CA TRP A 95 11.95 0.32 12.99
C TRP A 95 11.78 0.80 14.43
N ASP A 96 12.74 0.52 15.30
CA ASP A 96 12.79 0.90 16.71
C ASP A 96 11.67 0.31 17.55
N SER A 97 10.44 0.71 17.29
CA SER A 97 9.29 0.37 18.12
C SER A 97 8.04 0.14 17.27
N GLY A 98 7.07 -0.54 17.85
CA GLY A 98 5.75 -0.73 17.25
C GLY A 98 5.04 0.60 16.98
N LEU A 99 5.15 1.56 17.89
CA LEU A 99 4.57 2.90 17.70
C LEU A 99 5.20 3.61 16.51
N ARG A 100 6.52 3.58 16.38
CA ARG A 100 7.20 4.21 15.25
C ARG A 100 6.81 3.56 13.94
N ALA A 101 6.77 2.24 13.89
CA ALA A 101 6.34 1.51 12.68
C ALA A 101 4.89 1.84 12.30
N MET A 102 3.98 1.87 13.28
CA MET A 102 2.56 2.23 13.03
C MET A 102 2.41 3.68 12.53
N ASN A 103 3.17 4.63 13.09
CA ASN A 103 3.18 6.01 12.61
C ASN A 103 3.72 6.10 11.17
N CYS A 104 4.80 5.41 10.86
CA CYS A 104 5.35 5.37 9.50
C CYS A 104 4.38 4.71 8.53
N ALA A 105 3.72 3.64 8.94
CA ALA A 105 2.69 2.97 8.14
C ALA A 105 1.49 3.90 7.85
N LEU A 106 1.04 4.65 8.85
CA LEU A 106 -0.03 5.63 8.69
C LEU A 106 0.36 6.72 7.69
N HIS A 107 1.56 7.25 7.82
CA HIS A 107 2.09 8.26 6.88
C HIS A 107 2.18 7.70 5.45
N LEU A 108 2.72 6.50 5.29
CA LEU A 108 2.81 5.83 3.99
C LEU A 108 1.42 5.57 3.40
N ALA A 109 0.48 5.08 4.20
CA ALA A 109 -0.89 4.83 3.75
C ALA A 109 -1.57 6.11 3.23
N LYS A 110 -1.36 7.25 3.90
CA LYS A 110 -1.86 8.55 3.45
C LYS A 110 -1.20 9.00 2.14
N ASN A 111 0.09 8.76 1.97
CA ASN A 111 0.81 9.06 0.73
C ASN A 111 0.30 8.20 -0.43
N VAL A 112 0.08 6.92 -0.21
CA VAL A 112 -0.54 6.01 -1.21
C VAL A 112 -1.93 6.51 -1.58
N ASN A 113 -2.74 6.88 -0.60
CA ASN A 113 -4.07 7.43 -0.84
C ASN A 113 -4.03 8.75 -1.63
N GLN A 114 -3.09 9.63 -1.33
CA GLN A 114 -2.93 10.89 -2.08
C GLN A 114 -2.60 10.62 -3.55
N ASN A 115 -1.75 9.67 -3.84
CA ASN A 115 -1.47 9.25 -5.21
C ASN A 115 -2.69 8.65 -5.91
N LEU A 116 -3.50 7.87 -5.19
CA LEU A 116 -4.77 7.34 -5.69
C LEU A 116 -5.76 8.46 -6.06
N LEU A 117 -5.89 9.46 -5.20
CA LEU A 117 -6.76 10.61 -5.43
C LEU A 117 -6.31 11.40 -6.66
N HIS A 118 -5.02 11.59 -6.86
CA HIS A 118 -4.47 12.23 -8.06
C HIS A 118 -4.77 11.43 -9.33
N LEU A 119 -4.61 10.10 -9.27
CA LEU A 119 -4.94 9.22 -10.40
C LEU A 119 -6.44 9.28 -10.73
N HIS A 120 -7.29 9.25 -9.71
CA HIS A 120 -8.73 9.38 -9.89
C HIS A 120 -9.12 10.73 -10.51
N LEU A 121 -8.52 11.82 -10.04
CA LEU A 121 -8.73 13.15 -10.59
C LEU A 121 -8.31 13.21 -12.06
N LEU A 122 -7.16 12.66 -12.41
CA LEU A 122 -6.69 12.60 -13.80
C LEU A 122 -7.64 11.80 -14.67
N ALA A 123 -8.12 10.65 -14.21
CA ALA A 123 -9.12 9.85 -14.91
C ALA A 123 -10.42 10.62 -15.14
N THR A 124 -10.85 11.39 -14.15
CA THR A 124 -12.04 12.26 -14.25
C THR A 124 -11.84 13.35 -15.31
N VAL A 125 -10.72 14.04 -15.27
CA VAL A 125 -10.38 15.10 -16.23
C VAL A 125 -10.31 14.58 -17.68
N ARG A 126 -9.82 13.34 -17.84
CA ARG A 126 -9.75 12.69 -19.16
C ARG A 126 -11.02 11.94 -19.56
N GLY A 127 -12.08 12.01 -18.77
CA GLY A 127 -13.36 11.38 -19.06
C GLY A 127 -13.30 9.84 -19.08
N ASP A 128 -12.39 9.24 -18.32
CA ASP A 128 -12.23 7.79 -18.23
C ASP A 128 -13.10 7.22 -17.09
N GLY A 129 -14.38 7.03 -17.36
CA GLY A 129 -15.30 6.51 -16.37
C GLY A 129 -14.97 5.10 -15.90
N HIS A 130 -14.42 4.26 -16.77
CA HIS A 130 -14.00 2.90 -16.40
C HIS A 130 -12.87 2.93 -15.36
N LEU A 131 -11.84 3.76 -15.58
CA LEU A 131 -10.73 3.90 -14.63
C LEU A 131 -11.21 4.49 -13.30
N CYS A 132 -12.06 5.52 -13.34
CA CYS A 132 -12.68 6.08 -12.12
C CYS A 132 -13.41 5.01 -11.31
N HIS A 133 -14.28 4.25 -11.95
CA HIS A 133 -15.04 3.18 -11.28
C HIS A 133 -14.12 2.07 -10.74
N PHE A 134 -13.11 1.69 -11.51
CA PHE A 134 -12.12 0.70 -11.08
C PHE A 134 -11.41 1.12 -9.79
N LEU A 135 -10.96 2.37 -9.71
CA LEU A 135 -10.28 2.90 -8.52
C LEU A 135 -11.23 2.99 -7.31
N GLU A 136 -12.47 3.42 -7.54
CA GLU A 136 -13.50 3.49 -6.50
C GLU A 136 -13.82 2.10 -5.95
N SER A 137 -14.00 1.11 -6.83
CA SER A 137 -14.41 -0.24 -6.45
C SER A 137 -13.31 -1.04 -5.73
N HIS A 138 -12.04 -0.83 -6.09
CA HIS A 138 -10.96 -1.72 -5.68
C HIS A 138 -9.93 -1.07 -4.74
N TYR A 139 -9.92 0.26 -4.59
CA TYR A 139 -8.86 0.96 -3.87
C TYR A 139 -9.34 1.98 -2.84
N LEU A 140 -10.20 2.91 -3.22
CA LEU A 140 -10.49 4.10 -2.40
C LEU A 140 -11.10 3.74 -1.05
N GLN A 141 -12.11 2.89 -1.02
CA GLN A 141 -12.77 2.49 0.23
C GLN A 141 -11.81 1.70 1.14
N GLN A 142 -11.09 0.76 0.57
CA GLN A 142 -10.12 -0.05 1.32
C GLN A 142 -9.02 0.80 1.92
N GLN A 143 -8.54 1.80 1.20
CA GLN A 143 -7.49 2.70 1.68
C GLN A 143 -7.96 3.56 2.85
N VAL A 144 -9.17 4.10 2.78
CA VAL A 144 -9.78 4.87 3.88
C VAL A 144 -9.91 4.00 5.14
N MET A 145 -10.37 2.76 4.99
CA MET A 145 -10.50 1.82 6.10
C MET A 145 -9.15 1.48 6.72
N PHE A 146 -8.13 1.26 5.91
CA PHE A 146 -6.79 0.96 6.40
C PHE A 146 -6.14 2.14 7.14
N ILE A 147 -6.33 3.35 6.65
CA ILE A 147 -5.87 4.58 7.33
C ILE A 147 -6.53 4.68 8.72
N LYS A 148 -7.83 4.42 8.80
CA LYS A 148 -8.57 4.42 10.08
C LYS A 148 -8.01 3.37 11.04
N GLU A 149 -7.80 2.16 10.58
CA GLU A 149 -7.22 1.07 11.37
C GLU A 149 -5.85 1.43 11.94
N LEU A 150 -4.97 1.96 11.11
CA LEU A 150 -3.64 2.41 11.55
C LEU A 150 -3.72 3.53 12.58
N GLY A 151 -4.61 4.49 12.37
CA GLY A 151 -4.86 5.58 13.32
C GLY A 151 -5.32 5.05 14.68
N ASP A 152 -6.22 4.09 14.69
CA ASP A 152 -6.71 3.45 15.92
C ASP A 152 -5.57 2.75 16.66
N HIS A 153 -4.70 2.04 15.96
CA HIS A 153 -3.54 1.38 16.58
C HIS A 153 -2.55 2.38 17.16
N VAL A 154 -2.27 3.48 16.46
CA VAL A 154 -1.40 4.56 16.97
C VAL A 154 -1.96 5.15 18.26
N ILE A 155 -3.23 5.48 18.29
CA ILE A 155 -3.88 6.06 19.48
C ILE A 155 -3.90 5.08 20.65
N THR A 156 -4.18 3.81 20.37
CA THR A 156 -4.16 2.75 21.40
C THR A 156 -2.78 2.62 22.03
N LEU A 157 -1.72 2.58 21.22
CA LEU A 157 -0.34 2.53 21.71
C LEU A 157 0.02 3.74 22.58
N ARG A 158 -0.35 4.94 22.15
CA ARG A 158 -0.10 6.16 22.92
C ARG A 158 -0.82 6.16 24.27
N LYS A 159 -2.09 5.73 24.29
CA LYS A 159 -2.88 5.65 25.53
C LYS A 159 -2.31 4.63 26.52
N MET A 160 -1.65 3.58 26.04
CA MET A 160 -1.00 2.56 26.87
C MET A 160 0.43 2.95 27.29
N GLY A 161 0.92 4.12 26.91
CA GLY A 161 2.21 4.65 27.32
C GLY A 161 3.40 4.37 26.41
N ALA A 162 3.18 3.91 25.18
CA ALA A 162 4.28 3.76 24.21
C ALA A 162 4.80 5.16 23.78
N PRO A 163 6.09 5.30 23.45
CA PRO A 163 7.09 4.23 23.34
C PRO A 163 7.84 3.88 24.65
N GLU A 164 7.64 4.63 25.73
CA GLU A 164 8.36 4.46 27.00
C GLU A 164 8.00 3.16 27.71
N SER A 165 6.79 2.64 27.46
CA SER A 165 6.32 1.37 28.03
C SER A 165 6.33 0.27 26.95
N GLY A 166 7.25 -0.68 27.06
CA GLY A 166 7.26 -1.89 26.23
C GLY A 166 6.02 -2.78 26.44
N LEU A 167 5.33 -2.63 27.55
CA LEU A 167 4.07 -3.33 27.84
C LEU A 167 2.96 -2.93 26.86
N ALA A 168 2.92 -1.67 26.41
CA ALA A 168 1.92 -1.19 25.45
C ALA A 168 1.96 -1.99 24.14
N GLU A 169 3.15 -2.20 23.60
CA GLU A 169 3.34 -2.96 22.35
C GLU A 169 3.02 -4.43 22.54
N TYR A 170 3.47 -5.01 23.64
CA TYR A 170 3.16 -6.40 23.99
C TYR A 170 1.65 -6.63 24.10
N LEU A 171 0.92 -5.73 24.78
CA LEU A 171 -0.52 -5.85 24.94
C LEU A 171 -1.28 -5.67 23.61
N LEU A 172 -0.89 -4.70 22.77
CA LEU A 172 -1.48 -4.55 21.45
C LEU A 172 -1.27 -5.80 20.59
N ASP A 173 -0.06 -6.34 20.61
CA ASP A 173 0.29 -7.57 19.89
C ASP A 173 -0.58 -8.76 20.32
N LYS A 174 -0.74 -8.96 21.63
CA LYS A 174 -1.45 -10.12 22.18
C LYS A 174 -2.96 -9.99 22.14
N LEU A 175 -3.50 -8.79 22.40
CA LEU A 175 -4.93 -8.59 22.63
C LEU A 175 -5.69 -8.07 21.42
N THR A 176 -5.06 -7.27 20.58
CA THR A 176 -5.74 -6.60 19.47
C THR A 176 -5.39 -7.23 18.13
N LEU A 177 -4.10 -7.38 17.83
CA LEU A 177 -3.65 -7.90 16.53
C LEU A 177 -3.87 -9.41 16.37
N ASP A 178 -3.96 -10.16 17.47
CA ASP A 178 -4.28 -11.60 17.42
C ASP A 178 -5.77 -11.84 17.08
N ASP A 179 -6.66 -11.00 17.61
CA ASP A 179 -8.11 -11.13 17.38
C ASP A 179 -8.55 -10.80 15.95
N SER A 180 -7.75 -10.08 15.19
CA SER A 180 -8.05 -9.74 13.79
C SER A 180 -8.02 -10.93 12.81
N LYS A 181 -7.71 -12.13 13.29
CA LYS A 181 -7.65 -13.38 12.52
C LYS A 181 -8.92 -14.25 12.61
N LYS A 182 -9.93 -13.80 13.34
CA LYS A 182 -11.14 -14.62 13.62
C LYS A 182 -12.31 -14.35 12.66
N ASP A 183 -12.12 -13.53 11.62
CA ASP A 183 -13.13 -13.28 10.57
C ASP A 183 -12.68 -13.81 9.20
#